data_54d0be0ed9498818ec261f2990402439
#
_entry.id   54d0be0ed9498818ec261f2990402439
#
_cell.length_a   1.000
_cell.length_b   1.000
_cell.length_c   1.000
_cell.angle_alpha   90.00
_cell.angle_beta   90.00
_cell.angle_gamma   90.00
#
_symmetry.space_group_name_H-M   'P 1'
#
loop_
_entity.id
_entity.type
_entity.pdbx_description
1 polymer ?
#
loop_
_entity_poly.entity_id
_entity_poly.type
_entity_poly.pdbx_seq_one_letter_code
_entity_poly.pdbx_strand_id
1 'polypeptide(L)'
;MTNDAIPQGARPASRILLLDPRQRLLLLQAQRDDGYRFWVTPGGGLEPGETFEDAARRELREETGLESSLGPWVWTRRHAYSWNDQWCDQYERFFVVRTEDDVIRPKAPDGYVVGYRWWPLEDLRTSTEAFAPRRLTELIESIIRRQYPAHPFDCGI
;
A
#
# COMPACT_ATOMS: atom_id res chain seq x y z
N MET A 1 1.14 -20.56 13.19
CA MET A 1 0.87 -19.33 13.98
C MET A 1 1.44 -18.13 13.23
N THR A 2 0.61 -17.12 13.01
CA THR A 2 1.10 -15.83 12.53
C THR A 2 1.92 -15.18 13.63
N ASN A 3 3.14 -14.81 13.33
CA ASN A 3 3.91 -13.97 14.23
C ASN A 3 3.43 -12.54 14.07
N ASP A 4 2.51 -12.13 14.94
CA ASP A 4 1.92 -10.79 14.91
C ASP A 4 2.86 -9.71 15.51
N ALA A 5 4.06 -10.11 15.90
CA ALA A 5 5.02 -9.19 16.48
C ALA A 5 5.64 -8.28 15.41
N ILE A 6 5.79 -7.00 15.76
CA ILE A 6 6.55 -6.05 14.94
C ILE A 6 8.03 -6.40 15.09
N PRO A 7 8.77 -6.59 13.98
CA PRO A 7 10.20 -6.85 14.07
C PRO A 7 10.94 -5.73 14.80
N GLN A 8 11.86 -6.11 15.70
CA GLN A 8 12.61 -5.15 16.49
C GLN A 8 13.40 -4.18 15.58
N GLY A 9 13.30 -2.89 15.86
CA GLY A 9 14.00 -1.84 15.12
C GLY A 9 13.30 -1.39 13.85
N ALA A 10 12.22 -2.06 13.44
CA ALA A 10 11.47 -1.66 12.26
C ALA A 10 10.38 -0.65 12.60
N ARG A 11 10.22 0.34 11.73
CA ARG A 11 9.13 1.32 11.80
C ARG A 11 7.84 0.66 11.29
N PRO A 12 6.79 0.58 12.09
CA PRO A 12 5.53 -0.01 11.63
C PRO A 12 4.78 0.94 10.69
N ALA A 13 4.20 0.37 9.65
CA ALA A 13 3.40 1.10 8.67
C ALA A 13 2.23 0.25 8.17
N SER A 14 1.17 0.91 7.75
CA SER A 14 0.03 0.27 7.09
C SER A 14 -0.04 0.66 5.64
N ARG A 15 -0.39 -0.30 4.78
CA ARG A 15 -0.59 -0.13 3.35
C ARG A 15 -1.99 -0.60 2.96
N ILE A 16 -2.52 -0.06 1.90
CA ILE A 16 -3.90 -0.31 1.48
C ILE A 16 -3.91 -0.82 0.04
N LEU A 17 -4.49 -2.00 -0.15
CA LEU A 17 -4.82 -2.52 -1.47
C LEU A 17 -6.25 -2.06 -1.77
N LEU A 18 -6.36 -0.89 -2.40
CA LEU A 18 -7.64 -0.22 -2.66
C LEU A 18 -8.16 -0.60 -4.03
N LEU A 19 -9.31 -1.28 -4.05
CA LEU A 19 -9.97 -1.73 -5.27
C LEU A 19 -11.29 -0.99 -5.47
N ASP A 20 -11.53 -0.52 -6.69
CA ASP A 20 -12.77 0.15 -7.09
C ASP A 20 -13.83 -0.85 -7.60
N PRO A 21 -15.05 -0.41 -7.95
CA PRO A 21 -16.08 -1.31 -8.46
C PRO A 21 -15.73 -2.01 -9.77
N ARG A 22 -14.76 -1.48 -10.52
CA ARG A 22 -14.24 -2.10 -11.76
C ARG A 22 -13.06 -3.01 -11.52
N GLN A 23 -12.74 -3.33 -10.25
CA GLN A 23 -11.62 -4.17 -9.86
C GLN A 23 -10.26 -3.58 -10.24
N ARG A 24 -10.16 -2.26 -10.32
CA ARG A 24 -8.88 -1.55 -10.55
C ARG A 24 -8.22 -1.24 -9.21
N LEU A 25 -6.89 -1.33 -9.19
CA LEU A 25 -6.08 -1.01 -8.02
C LEU A 25 -5.61 0.43 -8.06
N LEU A 26 -5.81 1.18 -6.97
CA LEU A 26 -5.24 2.51 -6.84
C LEU A 26 -3.78 2.44 -6.46
N LEU A 27 -2.93 3.06 -7.26
CA LEU A 27 -1.54 3.29 -6.91
C LEU A 27 -1.21 4.78 -6.96
N LEU A 28 -0.32 5.19 -6.08
CA LEU A 28 0.24 6.53 -6.02
C LEU A 28 1.58 6.52 -6.71
N GLN A 29 1.85 7.55 -7.51
CA GLN A 29 3.17 7.71 -8.11
C GLN A 29 4.06 8.48 -7.14
N ALA A 30 5.11 7.84 -6.67
CA ALA A 30 6.12 8.43 -5.81
C ALA A 30 7.32 8.90 -6.63
N GLN A 31 7.92 10.01 -6.22
CA GLN A 31 9.12 10.53 -6.83
C GLN A 31 10.17 10.83 -5.76
N ARG A 32 11.38 10.28 -5.94
CA ARG A 32 12.53 10.59 -5.09
C ARG A 32 13.17 11.93 -5.51
N ASP A 33 14.02 12.47 -4.65
CA ASP A 33 14.74 13.73 -4.92
C ASP A 33 15.62 13.66 -6.18
N ASP A 34 16.09 12.45 -6.56
CA ASP A 34 16.86 12.22 -7.78
C ASP A 34 16.01 12.12 -9.05
N GLY A 35 14.67 12.26 -8.92
CA GLY A 35 13.72 12.18 -10.03
C GLY A 35 13.21 10.79 -10.35
N TYR A 36 13.73 9.75 -9.68
CA TYR A 36 13.25 8.37 -9.89
C TYR A 36 11.79 8.24 -9.45
N ARG A 37 10.95 7.64 -10.31
CA ARG A 37 9.53 7.44 -10.07
C ARG A 37 9.18 5.96 -9.98
N PHE A 38 8.24 5.63 -9.11
CA PHE A 38 7.69 4.30 -8.96
C PHE A 38 6.29 4.37 -8.38
N TRP A 39 5.55 3.27 -8.50
CA TRP A 39 4.18 3.18 -8.01
C TRP A 39 4.14 2.45 -6.69
N VAL A 40 3.38 3.00 -5.74
CA VAL A 40 3.21 2.46 -4.39
C VAL A 40 1.75 2.41 -4.02
N THR A 41 1.39 1.52 -3.10
CA THR A 41 0.07 1.51 -2.48
C THR A 41 -0.07 2.68 -1.52
N PRO A 42 -1.28 3.23 -1.33
CA PRO A 42 -1.53 4.21 -0.27
C PRO A 42 -1.14 3.65 1.09
N GLY A 43 -0.67 4.51 1.98
CA GLY A 43 -0.31 4.14 3.33
C GLY A 43 0.85 4.92 3.88
N GLY A 44 1.21 4.62 5.12
CA GLY A 44 2.31 5.26 5.83
C GLY A 44 2.50 4.74 7.23
N GLY A 45 3.43 5.34 7.96
CA GLY A 45 3.79 4.93 9.31
C GLY A 45 2.68 5.18 10.33
N LEU A 46 2.67 4.35 11.38
CA LEU A 46 1.80 4.54 12.52
C LEU A 46 2.23 5.80 13.30
N GLU A 47 1.24 6.56 13.73
CA GLU A 47 1.44 7.63 14.70
C GLU A 47 1.38 7.07 16.13
N PRO A 48 1.92 7.79 17.13
CA PRO A 48 1.89 7.32 18.51
C PRO A 48 0.48 6.95 18.97
N GLY A 49 0.33 5.74 19.52
CA GLY A 49 -0.95 5.23 20.00
C GLY A 49 -1.86 4.62 18.94
N GLU A 50 -1.49 4.68 17.67
CA GLU A 50 -2.28 4.04 16.61
C GLU A 50 -2.05 2.54 16.53
N THR A 51 -3.13 1.80 16.23
CA THR A 51 -3.03 0.44 15.70
C THR A 51 -2.74 0.48 14.19
N PHE A 52 -2.37 -0.67 13.61
CA PHE A 52 -2.24 -0.74 12.14
C PHE A 52 -3.55 -0.40 11.44
N GLU A 53 -4.68 -0.81 12.00
CA GLU A 53 -6.02 -0.51 11.46
C GLU A 53 -6.33 0.98 11.50
N ASP A 54 -6.00 1.65 12.61
CA ASP A 54 -6.17 3.11 12.75
C ASP A 54 -5.36 3.86 11.70
N ALA A 55 -4.09 3.48 11.55
CA ALA A 55 -3.21 4.09 10.56
C ALA A 55 -3.72 3.86 9.13
N ALA A 56 -4.21 2.65 8.83
CA ALA A 56 -4.76 2.35 7.51
C ALA A 56 -5.96 3.25 7.18
N ARG A 57 -6.88 3.44 8.13
CA ARG A 57 -8.05 4.31 7.93
C ARG A 57 -7.66 5.77 7.79
N ARG A 58 -6.71 6.24 8.59
CA ARG A 58 -6.21 7.63 8.53
C ARG A 58 -5.53 7.89 7.18
N GLU A 59 -4.61 7.01 6.78
CA GLU A 59 -3.90 7.14 5.51
C GLU A 59 -4.83 7.07 4.29
N LEU A 60 -5.84 6.19 4.33
CA LEU A 60 -6.84 6.13 3.28
C LEU A 60 -7.53 7.48 3.09
N ARG A 61 -7.94 8.11 4.19
CA ARG A 61 -8.59 9.41 4.16
C ARG A 61 -7.65 10.52 3.70
N GLU A 62 -6.42 10.54 4.22
CA GLU A 62 -5.44 11.58 3.87
C GLU A 62 -5.02 11.53 2.42
N GLU A 63 -4.75 10.35 1.89
CA GLU A 63 -4.19 10.18 0.55
C GLU A 63 -5.25 10.04 -0.55
N THR A 64 -6.47 9.65 -0.22
CA THR A 64 -7.52 9.43 -1.23
C THR A 64 -8.80 10.21 -0.99
N GLY A 65 -9.05 10.67 0.23
CA GLY A 65 -10.31 11.29 0.62
C GLY A 65 -11.44 10.29 0.85
N LEU A 66 -11.18 9.00 0.71
CA LEU A 66 -12.19 7.95 0.85
C LEU A 66 -12.28 7.46 2.30
N GLU A 67 -13.50 7.09 2.69
CA GLU A 67 -13.79 6.41 3.95
C GLU A 67 -14.57 5.15 3.62
N SER A 68 -13.91 4.00 3.71
CA SER A 68 -14.48 2.70 3.43
C SER A 68 -14.08 1.72 4.51
N SER A 69 -14.89 0.69 4.72
CA SER A 69 -14.60 -0.34 5.70
C SER A 69 -13.28 -1.05 5.38
N LEU A 70 -12.48 -1.26 6.41
CA LEU A 70 -11.22 -1.97 6.29
C LEU A 70 -11.49 -3.48 6.15
N GLY A 71 -10.91 -4.08 5.12
CA GLY A 71 -10.97 -5.51 4.89
C GLY A 71 -9.82 -6.26 5.55
N PRO A 72 -9.55 -7.50 5.12
CA PRO A 72 -8.57 -8.34 5.79
C PRO A 72 -7.13 -7.86 5.59
N TRP A 73 -6.30 -8.15 6.59
CA TRP A 73 -4.85 -8.06 6.50
C TRP A 73 -4.33 -9.29 5.74
N VAL A 74 -3.75 -9.06 4.56
CA VAL A 74 -3.38 -10.16 3.64
C VAL A 74 -1.89 -10.32 3.42
N TRP A 75 -1.11 -9.25 3.51
CA TRP A 75 0.33 -9.30 3.26
C TRP A 75 1.11 -8.61 4.37
N THR A 76 2.35 -9.08 4.57
CA THR A 76 3.39 -8.39 5.32
C THR A 76 4.58 -8.11 4.44
N ARG A 77 5.35 -7.09 4.80
CA ARG A 77 6.60 -6.76 4.13
C ARG A 77 7.56 -6.13 5.12
N ARG A 78 8.80 -6.59 5.15
CA ARG A 78 9.88 -5.86 5.80
C ARG A 78 10.82 -5.36 4.72
N HIS A 79 11.08 -4.06 4.70
CA HIS A 79 11.89 -3.43 3.68
C HIS A 79 12.84 -2.43 4.32
N ALA A 80 14.13 -2.70 4.20
CA ALA A 80 15.19 -1.78 4.59
C ALA A 80 15.75 -1.13 3.32
N TYR A 81 15.76 0.20 3.28
CA TYR A 81 16.11 0.96 2.08
C TYR A 81 16.62 2.34 2.43
N SER A 82 17.29 2.99 1.47
CA SER A 82 17.63 4.40 1.56
C SER A 82 16.60 5.25 0.83
N TRP A 83 16.10 6.26 1.50
CA TRP A 83 15.18 7.24 0.93
C TRP A 83 15.75 8.64 1.17
N ASN A 84 16.07 9.36 0.07
CA ASN A 84 16.64 10.72 0.14
C ASN A 84 17.79 10.81 1.15
N ASP A 85 18.78 9.89 1.02
CA ASP A 85 19.96 9.75 1.86
C ASP A 85 19.71 9.38 3.33
N GLN A 86 18.48 8.96 3.67
CA GLN A 86 18.15 8.46 5.00
C GLN A 86 17.85 6.95 4.95
N TRP A 87 18.43 6.24 5.90
CA TRP A 87 18.19 4.81 6.06
C TRP A 87 16.83 4.56 6.72
N CYS A 88 16.03 3.72 6.09
CA CYS A 88 14.72 3.32 6.58
C CYS A 88 14.65 1.80 6.72
N ASP A 89 14.18 1.32 7.86
CA ASP A 89 13.82 -0.08 8.08
C ASP A 89 12.34 -0.10 8.46
N GLN A 90 11.49 -0.62 7.59
CA GLN A 90 10.04 -0.53 7.71
C GLN A 90 9.40 -1.90 7.66
N TYR A 91 8.44 -2.12 8.56
CA TYR A 91 7.56 -3.29 8.58
C TYR A 91 6.15 -2.85 8.22
N GLU A 92 5.59 -3.46 7.18
CA GLU A 92 4.31 -3.05 6.61
C GLU A 92 3.28 -4.17 6.72
N ARG A 93 2.03 -3.80 6.99
CA ARG A 93 0.85 -4.66 6.88
C ARG A 93 -0.07 -4.10 5.81
N PHE A 94 -0.48 -4.96 4.88
CA PHE A 94 -1.35 -4.60 3.76
C PHE A 94 -2.77 -5.07 4.03
N PHE A 95 -3.70 -4.12 3.97
CA PHE A 95 -5.14 -4.35 4.16
C PHE A 95 -5.88 -4.16 2.86
N VAL A 96 -6.85 -5.02 2.59
CA VAL A 96 -7.72 -4.88 1.42
C VAL A 96 -8.85 -3.91 1.75
N VAL A 97 -9.09 -2.95 0.87
CA VAL A 97 -10.25 -2.06 0.95
C VAL A 97 -10.95 -2.06 -0.41
N ARG A 98 -12.25 -2.28 -0.39
CA ARG A 98 -13.09 -2.16 -1.59
C ARG A 98 -13.98 -0.95 -1.42
N THR A 99 -13.85 -0.01 -2.35
CA THR A 99 -14.64 1.21 -2.35
C THR A 99 -15.71 1.18 -3.44
N GLU A 100 -16.83 1.84 -3.19
CA GLU A 100 -17.86 2.07 -4.21
C GLU A 100 -17.64 3.39 -4.94
N ASP A 101 -16.85 4.29 -4.37
CA ASP A 101 -16.49 5.59 -4.96
C ASP A 101 -15.05 5.53 -5.49
N ASP A 102 -14.85 5.90 -6.74
CA ASP A 102 -13.53 5.95 -7.38
C ASP A 102 -12.99 7.38 -7.53
N VAL A 103 -13.68 8.36 -7.00
CA VAL A 103 -13.23 9.75 -7.06
C VAL A 103 -12.23 10.03 -5.95
N ILE A 104 -11.00 10.32 -6.33
CA ILE A 104 -9.90 10.57 -5.40
C ILE A 104 -9.80 12.07 -5.12
N ARG A 105 -9.88 12.41 -3.81
CA ARG A 105 -9.75 13.78 -3.31
C ARG A 105 -8.80 13.79 -2.12
N PRO A 106 -7.47 13.77 -2.36
CA PRO A 106 -6.50 13.76 -1.27
C PRO A 106 -6.70 14.95 -0.33
N LYS A 107 -6.66 14.70 0.97
CA LYS A 107 -6.79 15.74 2.00
C LYS A 107 -5.44 16.21 2.52
N ALA A 108 -4.50 15.28 2.68
CA ALA A 108 -3.15 15.56 3.17
C ALA A 108 -2.16 14.58 2.52
N PRO A 109 -1.91 14.70 1.19
CA PRO A 109 -0.99 13.79 0.50
C PRO A 109 0.44 14.07 0.93
N ASP A 110 1.26 13.01 0.98
CA ASP A 110 2.68 13.13 1.22
C ASP A 110 3.38 13.89 0.09
N GLY A 111 4.39 14.69 0.44
CA GLY A 111 5.07 15.58 -0.51
C GLY A 111 5.82 14.86 -1.65
N TYR A 112 6.13 13.57 -1.49
CA TYR A 112 6.76 12.77 -2.54
C TYR A 112 5.77 12.20 -3.56
N VAL A 113 4.45 12.31 -3.31
CA VAL A 113 3.42 11.82 -4.23
C VAL A 113 3.20 12.86 -5.31
N VAL A 114 3.40 12.47 -6.57
CA VAL A 114 3.28 13.33 -7.76
C VAL A 114 2.08 12.99 -8.63
N GLY A 115 1.36 11.92 -8.33
CA GLY A 115 0.18 11.54 -9.07
C GLY A 115 -0.47 10.27 -8.53
N TYR A 116 -1.56 9.89 -9.13
CA TYR A 116 -2.25 8.64 -8.82
C TYR A 116 -2.91 8.09 -10.07
N ARG A 117 -3.16 6.77 -10.06
CA ARG A 117 -3.86 6.10 -11.15
C ARG A 117 -4.59 4.86 -10.64
N TRP A 118 -5.79 4.64 -11.17
CA TRP A 118 -6.48 3.37 -11.08
C TRP A 118 -5.95 2.42 -12.15
N TRP A 119 -5.39 1.29 -11.70
CA TRP A 119 -4.72 0.34 -12.57
C TRP A 119 -5.59 -0.89 -12.81
N PRO A 120 -6.07 -1.14 -14.05
CA PRO A 120 -6.64 -2.44 -14.39
C PRO A 120 -5.57 -3.54 -14.29
N LEU A 121 -5.99 -4.76 -13.95
CA LEU A 121 -5.06 -5.89 -13.84
C LEU A 121 -4.23 -6.09 -15.10
N GLU A 122 -4.84 -5.96 -16.27
CA GLU A 122 -4.15 -6.13 -17.55
C GLU A 122 -3.02 -5.12 -17.73
N ASP A 123 -3.23 -3.88 -17.32
CA ASP A 123 -2.19 -2.83 -17.41
C ASP A 123 -1.05 -3.10 -16.43
N LEU A 124 -1.35 -3.63 -15.25
CA LEU A 124 -0.33 -4.05 -14.29
C LEU A 124 0.55 -5.17 -14.86
N ARG A 125 -0.07 -6.15 -15.52
CA ARG A 125 0.63 -7.31 -16.10
C ARG A 125 1.57 -6.93 -17.23
N THR A 126 1.21 -5.93 -18.04
CA THR A 126 1.95 -5.53 -19.24
C THR A 126 2.89 -4.35 -19.01
N SER A 127 2.82 -3.70 -17.86
CA SER A 127 3.64 -2.52 -17.55
C SER A 127 5.10 -2.88 -17.32
N THR A 128 5.98 -2.01 -17.79
CA THR A 128 7.42 -2.06 -17.52
C THR A 128 7.84 -1.07 -16.44
N GLU A 129 6.88 -0.38 -15.81
CA GLU A 129 7.16 0.58 -14.75
C GLU A 129 7.55 -0.12 -13.44
N ALA A 130 8.13 0.63 -12.52
CA ALA A 130 8.55 0.12 -11.23
C ALA A 130 7.41 0.16 -10.22
N PHE A 131 7.25 -0.92 -9.46
CA PHE A 131 6.23 -1.07 -8.42
C PHE A 131 6.86 -1.44 -7.09
N ALA A 132 6.27 -0.99 -5.99
CA ALA A 132 6.62 -1.41 -4.65
C ALA A 132 5.35 -1.88 -3.90
N PRO A 133 5.29 -3.13 -3.43
CA PRO A 133 6.34 -4.16 -3.52
C PRO A 133 6.58 -4.62 -4.97
N ARG A 134 7.78 -5.12 -5.23
CA ARG A 134 8.18 -5.51 -6.60
C ARG A 134 7.29 -6.59 -7.20
N ARG A 135 6.76 -7.50 -6.38
CA ARG A 135 5.89 -8.59 -6.80
C ARG A 135 4.41 -8.21 -6.85
N LEU A 136 4.09 -6.93 -6.69
CA LEU A 136 2.69 -6.46 -6.67
C LEU A 136 1.89 -6.97 -7.87
N THR A 137 2.43 -6.82 -9.07
CA THR A 137 1.75 -7.19 -10.31
C THR A 137 1.50 -8.70 -10.45
N GLU A 138 2.36 -9.49 -9.80
CA GLU A 138 2.24 -10.95 -9.75
C GLU A 138 1.21 -11.42 -8.72
N LEU A 139 1.14 -10.73 -7.57
CA LEU A 139 0.37 -11.17 -6.40
C LEU A 139 -1.05 -10.62 -6.35
N ILE A 140 -1.33 -9.52 -7.04
CA ILE A 140 -2.59 -8.78 -6.86
C ILE A 140 -3.82 -9.52 -7.41
N GLU A 141 -3.67 -10.38 -8.40
CA GLU A 141 -4.80 -11.06 -9.02
C GLU A 141 -5.63 -11.86 -8.02
N SER A 142 -4.99 -12.61 -7.13
CA SER A 142 -5.69 -13.40 -6.12
C SER A 142 -6.50 -12.52 -5.17
N ILE A 143 -5.98 -11.33 -4.84
CA ILE A 143 -6.69 -10.34 -4.01
C ILE A 143 -7.92 -9.81 -4.75
N ILE A 144 -7.77 -9.44 -6.02
CA ILE A 144 -8.87 -8.99 -6.86
C ILE A 144 -9.99 -10.03 -6.90
N ARG A 145 -9.62 -11.30 -7.02
CA ARG A 145 -10.56 -12.44 -7.08
C ARG A 145 -11.09 -12.89 -5.71
N ARG A 146 -10.79 -12.16 -4.63
CA ARG A 146 -11.18 -12.48 -3.26
C ARG A 146 -10.64 -13.82 -2.77
N GLN A 147 -9.54 -14.27 -3.33
CA GLN A 147 -8.81 -15.47 -2.89
C GLN A 147 -7.71 -15.01 -1.91
N TYR A 148 -8.13 -14.76 -0.69
CA TYR A 148 -7.23 -14.24 0.34
C TYR A 148 -6.45 -15.40 0.99
N PRO A 149 -5.17 -15.15 1.36
CA PRO A 149 -4.40 -16.16 2.10
C PRO A 149 -5.03 -16.41 3.47
N ALA A 150 -4.93 -17.65 3.97
CA ALA A 150 -5.44 -18.02 5.28
C ALA A 150 -4.70 -17.25 6.41
N HIS A 151 -3.43 -16.94 6.19
CA HIS A 151 -2.59 -16.12 7.06
C HIS A 151 -1.88 -15.05 6.24
N PRO A 152 -1.53 -13.88 6.83
CA PRO A 152 -0.78 -12.86 6.12
C PRO A 152 0.49 -13.43 5.47
N PHE A 153 0.72 -13.05 4.23
CA PHE A 153 1.77 -13.58 3.37
C PHE A 153 2.89 -12.55 3.23
N ASP A 154 4.15 -13.00 3.38
CA ASP A 154 5.31 -12.12 3.14
C ASP A 154 5.44 -11.88 1.62
N CYS A 155 5.17 -10.65 1.19
CA CYS A 155 5.18 -10.30 -0.23
C CYS A 155 6.57 -9.88 -0.75
N GLY A 156 7.61 -9.94 0.09
CA GLY A 156 8.96 -9.57 -0.28
C GLY A 156 9.15 -8.06 -0.40
N ILE A 157 10.20 -7.65 -1.10
CA ILE A 157 10.57 -6.24 -1.24
C ILE A 157 10.15 -5.66 -2.59
#